data_ce3db4c210c281e68ae53ec74e49d137
#
_entry.id   ce3db4c210c281e68ae53ec74e49d137
#
_cell.length_a   1.000
_cell.length_b   1.000
_cell.length_c   1.000
_cell.angle_alpha   90.00
_cell.angle_beta   90.00
_cell.angle_gamma   90.00
#
_symmetry.space_group_name_H-M   'P 1'
#
loop_
_entity.id
_entity.type
_entity.pdbx_description
1 polymer ?
#
loop_
_entity_poly.entity_id
_entity_poly.type
_entity_poly.pdbx_seq_one_letter_code
_entity_poly.pdbx_strand_id
1 'polypeptide(L)'
;MAIATRRMSFEESLRDVPRHFAADGDLVQSHLAASLSAVFPDGEDFFVRSVRNFRDVVEDPQLKREVAGFIGQEAMHGREHRAFNDRLAALGYPTKRFERFTAKGLALREKIAPPISNLAATAALEHFTATLAEALLEDEPLR
;
A
#
# COMPACT_ATOMS: atom_id res chain seq x y z
N MET A 1 1.59 -17.02 14.49
CA MET A 1 2.89 -16.85 13.79
C MET A 1 3.23 -15.37 13.82
N ALA A 2 4.45 -14.94 14.20
CA ALA A 2 4.75 -13.51 14.27
C ALA A 2 4.94 -12.93 12.87
N ILE A 3 4.35 -11.78 12.58
CA ILE A 3 4.55 -11.04 11.34
C ILE A 3 5.94 -10.40 11.42
N ALA A 4 6.87 -10.82 10.56
CA ALA A 4 8.22 -10.27 10.52
C ALA A 4 8.26 -9.05 9.58
N THR A 5 8.75 -7.92 10.09
CA THR A 5 9.03 -6.76 9.24
C THR A 5 10.20 -7.07 8.32
N ARG A 6 9.96 -7.11 7.02
CA ARG A 6 11.01 -7.30 5.99
C ARG A 6 11.57 -5.92 5.61
N ARG A 7 12.90 -5.81 5.66
CA ARG A 7 13.61 -4.63 5.13
C ARG A 7 14.04 -4.94 3.71
N MET A 8 13.35 -4.34 2.76
CA MET A 8 13.64 -4.46 1.33
C MET A 8 13.79 -3.07 0.74
N SER A 9 14.49 -2.94 -0.38
CA SER A 9 14.54 -1.74 -1.20
C SER A 9 14.56 -2.14 -2.67
N PHE A 10 13.71 -1.53 -3.46
CA PHE A 10 13.63 -1.71 -4.90
C PHE A 10 14.26 -0.55 -5.67
N GLU A 11 14.92 0.41 -5.01
CA GLU A 11 15.48 1.62 -5.64
C GLU A 11 16.39 1.31 -6.82
N GLU A 12 17.21 0.26 -6.73
CA GLU A 12 18.09 -0.14 -7.81
C GLU A 12 17.30 -0.65 -9.02
N SER A 13 16.30 -1.51 -8.80
CA SER A 13 15.42 -2.03 -9.85
C SER A 13 14.56 -0.93 -10.50
N LEU A 14 14.26 0.14 -9.77
CA LEU A 14 13.46 1.24 -10.27
C LEU A 14 14.21 2.18 -11.23
N ARG A 15 15.56 2.16 -11.26
CA ARG A 15 16.36 3.09 -12.07
C ARG A 15 16.05 2.96 -13.56
N ASP A 16 15.93 1.73 -14.05
CA ASP A 16 15.79 1.42 -15.46
C ASP A 16 14.34 1.06 -15.86
N VAL A 17 13.38 1.30 -14.98
CA VAL A 17 11.95 1.04 -15.27
C VAL A 17 11.54 1.88 -16.48
N PRO A 18 11.04 1.25 -17.56
CA PRO A 18 10.57 1.96 -18.75
C PRO A 18 9.22 2.62 -18.49
N ARG A 19 8.81 3.52 -19.40
CA ARG A 19 7.53 4.22 -19.26
C ARG A 19 6.33 3.24 -19.25
N HIS A 20 6.34 2.24 -20.11
CA HIS A 20 5.36 1.16 -20.10
C HIS A 20 6.05 -0.08 -19.52
N PHE A 21 5.91 -0.25 -18.22
CA PHE A 21 6.71 -1.18 -17.44
C PHE A 21 6.05 -2.55 -17.22
N ALA A 22 4.76 -2.67 -17.58
CA ALA A 22 4.10 -3.97 -17.54
C ALA A 22 4.64 -4.92 -18.62
N ALA A 23 4.29 -6.21 -18.52
CA ALA A 23 4.74 -7.24 -19.46
C ALA A 23 4.52 -6.80 -20.90
N ASP A 24 5.49 -7.06 -21.76
CA ASP A 24 5.49 -6.67 -23.18
C ASP A 24 5.28 -5.18 -23.47
N GLY A 25 5.48 -4.33 -22.46
CA GLY A 25 5.26 -2.89 -22.56
C GLY A 25 3.79 -2.50 -22.63
N ASP A 26 2.88 -3.31 -22.08
CA ASP A 26 1.44 -3.05 -22.14
C ASP A 26 1.09 -1.71 -21.48
N LEU A 27 0.49 -0.83 -22.28
CA LEU A 27 0.12 0.53 -21.88
C LEU A 27 -1.00 0.51 -20.81
N VAL A 28 -2.01 -0.33 -20.99
CA VAL A 28 -3.19 -0.35 -20.10
C VAL A 28 -2.80 -0.90 -18.74
N GLN A 29 -2.10 -2.02 -18.71
CA GLN A 29 -1.60 -2.62 -17.47
C GLN A 29 -0.63 -1.69 -16.74
N SER A 30 0.29 -1.02 -17.46
CA SER A 30 1.20 -0.04 -16.87
C SER A 30 0.46 1.13 -16.22
N HIS A 31 -0.61 1.64 -16.84
CA HIS A 31 -1.41 2.73 -16.27
C HIS A 31 -2.27 2.26 -15.11
N LEU A 32 -2.82 1.05 -15.17
CA LEU A 32 -3.58 0.47 -14.06
C LEU A 32 -2.69 0.28 -12.83
N ALA A 33 -1.52 -0.34 -13.00
CA ALA A 33 -0.55 -0.56 -11.92
C ALA A 33 -0.03 0.77 -11.34
N ALA A 34 0.26 1.77 -12.18
CA ALA A 34 0.65 3.10 -11.73
C ALA A 34 -0.45 3.80 -10.93
N SER A 35 -1.72 3.68 -11.35
CA SER A 35 -2.87 4.25 -10.65
C SER A 35 -3.10 3.58 -9.30
N LEU A 36 -2.96 2.26 -9.24
CA LEU A 36 -3.06 1.48 -8.02
C LEU A 36 -1.91 1.84 -7.06
N SER A 37 -0.67 1.86 -7.54
CA SER A 37 0.48 2.26 -6.72
C SER A 37 0.33 3.66 -6.15
N ALA A 38 -0.26 4.60 -6.88
CA ALA A 38 -0.44 5.98 -6.43
C ALA A 38 -1.37 6.15 -5.22
N VAL A 39 -2.21 5.18 -4.90
CA VAL A 39 -3.10 5.23 -3.72
C VAL A 39 -2.53 4.53 -2.50
N PHE A 40 -1.54 3.66 -2.67
CA PHE A 40 -0.97 2.86 -1.58
C PHE A 40 -0.31 3.69 -0.47
N PRO A 41 0.60 4.65 -0.72
CA PRO A 41 1.34 5.33 0.35
C PRO A 41 0.44 5.98 1.41
N ASP A 42 -0.58 6.70 0.97
CA ASP A 42 -1.53 7.36 1.87
C ASP A 42 -2.52 6.36 2.48
N GLY A 43 -2.87 5.29 1.73
CA GLY A 43 -3.67 4.16 2.21
C GLY A 43 -2.98 3.44 3.37
N GLU A 44 -1.73 3.08 3.21
CA GLU A 44 -0.93 2.39 4.23
C GLU A 44 -0.67 3.26 5.47
N ASP A 45 -0.41 4.55 5.28
CA ASP A 45 -0.36 5.49 6.39
C ASP A 45 -1.69 5.55 7.16
N PHE A 46 -2.83 5.50 6.45
CA PHE A 46 -4.15 5.39 7.06
C PHE A 46 -4.33 4.06 7.81
N PHE A 47 -3.89 2.93 7.24
CA PHE A 47 -3.94 1.62 7.89
C PHE A 47 -3.16 1.62 9.19
N VAL A 48 -1.92 2.11 9.16
CA VAL A 48 -1.08 2.25 10.37
C VAL A 48 -1.78 3.09 11.43
N ARG A 49 -2.38 4.24 11.07
CA ARG A 49 -3.08 5.09 12.04
C ARG A 49 -4.33 4.41 12.60
N SER A 50 -5.12 3.75 11.76
CA SER A 50 -6.34 3.06 12.18
C SER A 50 -6.06 1.94 13.18
N VAL A 51 -5.01 1.15 12.94
CA VAL A 51 -4.57 0.07 13.83
C VAL A 51 -3.97 0.62 15.14
N ARG A 52 -3.17 1.69 15.05
CA ARG A 52 -2.59 2.34 16.24
C ARG A 52 -3.63 2.85 17.23
N ASN A 53 -4.81 3.27 16.77
CA ASN A 53 -5.89 3.72 17.64
C ASN A 53 -6.36 2.64 18.63
N PHE A 54 -6.12 1.37 18.33
CA PHE A 54 -6.58 0.24 19.14
C PHE A 54 -5.44 -0.54 19.80
N ARG A 55 -4.18 -0.21 19.56
CA ARG A 55 -3.04 -0.99 20.05
C ARG A 55 -3.00 -1.09 21.58
N ASP A 56 -3.47 -0.06 22.27
CA ASP A 56 -3.39 0.02 23.75
C ASP A 56 -4.52 -0.78 24.44
N VAL A 57 -5.59 -1.14 23.72
CA VAL A 57 -6.66 -2.03 24.19
C VAL A 57 -6.42 -3.51 23.90
N VAL A 58 -5.39 -3.82 23.12
CA VAL A 58 -4.97 -5.20 22.86
C VAL A 58 -4.22 -5.70 24.10
N GLU A 59 -4.69 -6.77 24.74
CA GLU A 59 -4.08 -7.35 25.94
C GLU A 59 -3.21 -8.56 25.61
N ASP A 60 -3.61 -9.36 24.63
CA ASP A 60 -2.92 -10.58 24.23
C ASP A 60 -1.49 -10.28 23.71
N PRO A 61 -0.43 -10.89 24.31
CA PRO A 61 0.95 -10.62 23.94
C PRO A 61 1.31 -11.06 22.52
N GLN A 62 0.62 -12.07 21.98
CA GLN A 62 0.86 -12.52 20.60
C GLN A 62 0.27 -11.49 19.64
N LEU A 63 -0.97 -11.07 19.86
CA LEU A 63 -1.63 -10.07 19.05
C LEU A 63 -0.88 -8.71 19.08
N LYS A 64 -0.32 -8.32 20.24
CA LYS A 64 0.57 -7.14 20.33
C LYS A 64 1.77 -7.23 19.40
N ARG A 65 2.40 -8.40 19.31
CA ARG A 65 3.53 -8.61 18.37
C ARG A 65 3.08 -8.58 16.91
N GLU A 66 1.92 -9.14 16.62
CA GLU A 66 1.35 -9.14 15.26
C GLU A 66 0.98 -7.73 14.82
N VAL A 67 0.34 -6.94 15.68
CA VAL A 67 0.06 -5.51 15.46
C VAL A 67 1.34 -4.72 15.19
N ALA A 68 2.38 -4.94 15.99
CA ALA A 68 3.67 -4.26 15.78
C ALA A 68 4.32 -4.67 14.44
N GLY A 69 4.24 -5.96 14.09
CA GLY A 69 4.72 -6.49 12.82
C GLY A 69 3.98 -5.90 11.63
N PHE A 70 2.64 -5.83 11.69
CA PHE A 70 1.80 -5.19 10.67
C PHE A 70 2.20 -3.74 10.46
N ILE A 71 2.25 -2.93 11.53
CA ILE A 71 2.65 -1.52 11.45
C ILE A 71 4.05 -1.38 10.81
N GLY A 72 4.98 -2.27 11.13
CA GLY A 72 6.31 -2.27 10.54
C GLY A 72 6.31 -2.62 9.05
N GLN A 73 5.50 -3.59 8.64
CA GLN A 73 5.34 -3.98 7.23
C GLN A 73 4.75 -2.84 6.41
N GLU A 74 3.63 -2.25 6.85
CA GLU A 74 2.97 -1.15 6.15
C GLU A 74 3.87 0.08 6.00
N ALA A 75 4.65 0.42 7.04
CA ALA A 75 5.62 1.51 6.95
C ALA A 75 6.71 1.26 5.90
N MET A 76 7.16 0.01 5.72
CA MET A 76 8.14 -0.35 4.69
C MET A 76 7.52 -0.39 3.30
N HIS A 77 6.33 -0.95 3.17
CA HIS A 77 5.57 -1.04 1.93
C HIS A 77 5.26 0.35 1.37
N GLY A 78 4.73 1.26 2.20
CA GLY A 78 4.48 2.65 1.82
C GLY A 78 5.73 3.40 1.37
N ARG A 79 6.88 3.11 1.97
CA ARG A 79 8.16 3.69 1.52
C ARG A 79 8.52 3.24 0.10
N GLU A 80 8.40 1.95 -0.20
CA GLU A 80 8.72 1.42 -1.53
C GLU A 80 7.75 1.94 -2.59
N HIS A 81 6.44 2.04 -2.26
CA HIS A 81 5.47 2.67 -3.16
C HIS A 81 5.75 4.15 -3.40
N ARG A 82 6.22 4.91 -2.40
CA ARG A 82 6.64 6.31 -2.61
C ARG A 82 7.80 6.41 -3.59
N ALA A 83 8.84 5.57 -3.44
CA ALA A 83 9.97 5.53 -4.36
C ALA A 83 9.53 5.17 -5.79
N PHE A 84 8.64 4.19 -5.94
CA PHE A 84 8.09 3.82 -7.24
C PHE A 84 7.23 4.94 -7.84
N ASN A 85 6.36 5.57 -7.06
CA ASN A 85 5.53 6.69 -7.50
C ASN A 85 6.36 7.91 -7.93
N ASP A 86 7.47 8.19 -7.25
CA ASP A 86 8.42 9.24 -7.66
C ASP A 86 9.06 8.93 -9.01
N ARG A 87 9.45 7.67 -9.24
CA ARG A 87 9.94 7.21 -10.55
C ARG A 87 8.87 7.34 -11.62
N LEU A 88 7.64 6.89 -11.35
CA LEU A 88 6.50 6.99 -12.27
C LEU A 88 6.18 8.46 -12.61
N ALA A 89 6.23 9.35 -11.63
CA ALA A 89 6.06 10.78 -11.87
C ALA A 89 7.12 11.34 -12.83
N ALA A 90 8.38 10.92 -12.66
CA ALA A 90 9.46 11.29 -13.57
C ALA A 90 9.24 10.75 -15.01
N LEU A 91 8.53 9.63 -15.16
CA LEU A 91 8.14 9.05 -16.45
C LEU A 91 6.86 9.68 -17.04
N GLY A 92 6.25 10.65 -16.35
CA GLY A 92 5.09 11.40 -16.82
C GLY A 92 3.72 10.86 -16.35
N TYR A 93 3.69 9.92 -15.40
CA TYR A 93 2.45 9.48 -14.78
C TYR A 93 1.93 10.51 -13.77
N PRO A 94 0.61 10.72 -13.65
CA PRO A 94 0.04 11.74 -12.75
C PRO A 94 -0.07 11.26 -11.28
N THR A 95 0.89 10.49 -10.78
CA THR A 95 0.87 9.86 -9.44
C THR A 95 0.66 10.89 -8.34
N LYS A 96 1.34 12.04 -8.40
CA LYS A 96 1.23 13.11 -7.40
C LYS A 96 -0.17 13.74 -7.31
N ARG A 97 -0.95 13.66 -8.37
CA ARG A 97 -2.34 14.12 -8.35
C ARG A 97 -3.23 13.11 -7.61
N PHE A 98 -3.03 11.81 -7.88
CA PHE A 98 -3.78 10.74 -7.22
C PHE A 98 -3.41 10.66 -5.73
N GLU A 99 -2.13 10.72 -5.36
CA GLU A 99 -1.68 10.78 -3.96
C GLU A 99 -2.41 11.91 -3.20
N ARG A 100 -2.40 13.14 -3.72
CA ARG A 100 -3.08 14.26 -3.08
C ARG A 100 -4.59 14.08 -2.95
N PHE A 101 -5.23 13.45 -3.92
CA PHE A 101 -6.66 13.16 -3.86
C PHE A 101 -6.96 12.10 -2.79
N THR A 102 -6.19 11.02 -2.76
CA THR A 102 -6.29 9.95 -1.75
C THR A 102 -6.07 10.50 -0.34
N ALA A 103 -4.99 11.23 -0.12
CA ALA A 103 -4.68 11.86 1.17
C ALA A 103 -5.84 12.72 1.69
N LYS A 104 -6.43 13.56 0.83
CA LYS A 104 -7.57 14.41 1.21
C LYS A 104 -8.82 13.59 1.54
N GLY A 105 -9.13 12.57 0.75
CA GLY A 105 -10.27 11.68 0.96
C GLY A 105 -10.16 10.91 2.28
N LEU A 106 -9.00 10.34 2.55
CA LEU A 106 -8.73 9.62 3.79
C LEU A 106 -8.73 10.54 5.01
N ALA A 107 -8.14 11.74 4.91
CA ALA A 107 -8.18 12.73 5.99
C ALA A 107 -9.61 13.20 6.31
N LEU A 108 -10.46 13.35 5.28
CA LEU A 108 -11.87 13.65 5.50
C LEU A 108 -12.58 12.48 6.19
N ARG A 109 -12.35 11.25 5.71
CA ARG A 109 -12.91 10.04 6.33
C ARG A 109 -12.54 9.93 7.81
N GLU A 110 -11.27 10.15 8.17
CA GLU A 110 -10.80 10.10 9.55
C GLU A 110 -11.48 11.14 10.46
N LYS A 111 -11.93 12.26 9.92
CA LYS A 111 -12.67 13.29 10.67
C LYS A 111 -14.12 12.94 10.93
N ILE A 112 -14.77 12.24 9.99
CA ILE A 112 -16.23 12.00 10.05
C ILE A 112 -16.60 10.59 10.50
N ALA A 113 -15.72 9.61 10.28
CA ALA A 113 -16.00 8.22 10.62
C ALA A 113 -15.43 7.85 12.01
N PRO A 114 -16.16 7.05 12.80
CA PRO A 114 -15.64 6.58 14.08
C PRO A 114 -14.40 5.69 13.89
N PRO A 115 -13.46 5.65 14.86
CA PRO A 115 -12.22 4.89 14.75
C PRO A 115 -12.41 3.41 14.36
N ILE A 116 -13.44 2.77 14.90
CA ILE A 116 -13.76 1.36 14.57
C ILE A 116 -14.13 1.17 13.09
N SER A 117 -14.81 2.14 12.49
CA SER A 117 -15.13 2.11 11.06
C SER A 117 -13.87 2.26 10.20
N ASN A 118 -12.87 3.03 10.66
CA ASN A 118 -11.59 3.15 9.98
C ASN A 118 -10.80 1.84 10.06
N LEU A 119 -10.80 1.17 11.21
CA LEU A 119 -10.17 -0.15 11.36
C LEU A 119 -10.87 -1.21 10.48
N ALA A 120 -12.20 -1.21 10.43
CA ALA A 120 -12.95 -2.11 9.56
C ALA A 120 -12.65 -1.88 8.07
N ALA A 121 -12.50 -0.61 7.67
CA ALA A 121 -12.10 -0.28 6.30
C ALA A 121 -10.68 -0.77 5.98
N THR A 122 -9.74 -0.63 6.92
CA THR A 122 -8.39 -1.21 6.78
C THR A 122 -8.47 -2.71 6.57
N ALA A 123 -9.18 -3.45 7.44
CA ALA A 123 -9.30 -4.90 7.31
C ALA A 123 -9.92 -5.33 5.96
N ALA A 124 -10.92 -4.59 5.47
CA ALA A 124 -11.55 -4.88 4.19
C ALA A 124 -10.62 -4.62 2.99
N LEU A 125 -9.87 -3.51 3.02
CA LEU A 125 -8.93 -3.16 1.97
C LEU A 125 -7.73 -4.11 1.94
N GLU A 126 -7.19 -4.47 3.09
CA GLU A 126 -6.12 -5.48 3.22
C GLU A 126 -6.55 -6.84 2.65
N HIS A 127 -7.76 -7.28 3.00
CA HIS A 127 -8.27 -8.53 2.45
C HIS A 127 -8.44 -8.46 0.92
N PHE A 128 -8.95 -7.35 0.41
CA PHE A 128 -9.10 -7.14 -1.05
C PHE A 128 -7.74 -7.15 -1.76
N THR A 129 -6.76 -6.39 -1.25
CA THR A 129 -5.44 -6.30 -1.89
C THR A 129 -4.66 -7.60 -1.80
N ALA A 130 -4.77 -8.34 -0.69
CA ALA A 130 -4.18 -9.67 -0.56
C ALA A 130 -4.77 -10.66 -1.58
N THR A 131 -6.10 -10.70 -1.71
CA THR A 131 -6.78 -11.56 -2.69
C THR A 131 -6.40 -11.18 -4.13
N LEU A 132 -6.31 -9.89 -4.42
CA LEU A 132 -5.85 -9.41 -5.73
C LEU A 132 -4.40 -9.85 -6.01
N ALA A 133 -3.51 -9.70 -5.03
CA ALA A 133 -2.11 -10.11 -5.17
C ALA A 133 -1.97 -11.62 -5.37
N GLU A 134 -2.73 -12.44 -4.64
CA GLU A 134 -2.77 -13.89 -4.86
C GLU A 134 -3.19 -14.23 -6.28
N ALA A 135 -4.30 -13.65 -6.76
CA ALA A 135 -4.79 -13.88 -8.12
C ALA A 135 -3.76 -13.48 -9.19
N LEU A 136 -3.09 -12.33 -9.02
CA LEU A 136 -2.05 -11.87 -9.95
C LEU A 136 -0.80 -12.76 -9.93
N LEU A 137 -0.44 -13.33 -8.78
CA LEU A 137 0.73 -14.21 -8.66
C LEU A 137 0.44 -15.64 -9.15
N GLU A 138 -0.81 -16.06 -9.19
CA GLU A 138 -1.23 -17.36 -9.75
C GLU A 138 -1.36 -17.33 -11.28
N ASP A 139 -1.51 -16.16 -11.88
CA ASP A 139 -1.61 -16.00 -13.33
C ASP A 139 -0.22 -16.18 -13.98
N GLU A 140 -0.04 -17.29 -14.73
CA GLU A 140 1.22 -17.65 -15.38
C GLU A 140 1.80 -16.55 -16.32
N PRO A 141 1.00 -15.77 -17.07
CA PRO A 141 1.49 -14.69 -17.90
C PRO A 141 2.14 -13.53 -17.14
N LEU A 142 1.92 -13.43 -15.82
CA LEU A 142 2.42 -12.35 -14.97
C LEU A 142 3.61 -12.75 -14.08
N ARG A 143 4.12 -13.99 -14.26
CA ARG A 143 5.29 -14.51 -13.52
C ARG A 143 6.62 -14.19 -14.18
#